data_5e0d60ded068534b045acce0a693fddc
#
_entry.id   5e0d60ded068534b045acce0a693fddc
#
_cell.length_a   1.000
_cell.length_b   1.000
_cell.length_c   1.000
_cell.angle_alpha   90.00
_cell.angle_beta   90.00
_cell.angle_gamma   90.00
#
_symmetry.space_group_name_H-M   'P 1'
#
loop_
_entity.id
_entity.type
_entity.pdbx_description
1 polymer ?
#
loop_
_entity_poly.entity_id
_entity_poly.type
_entity_poly.pdbx_seq_one_letter_code
_entity_poly.pdbx_strand_id
1 'polypeptide(L)'
;KNINNFRNVKGYINKDNKKLKANMIFRGGALNRLIPDEINYFEKKLNIRYVLDFRDQNEAEKDPDIIGNRINYERISALQLQDERFQGFDFGKELSKNLSLTQIDYLSQYLLDGYKNMPFNNKAFDKLFKLLLKNDGSVYYHCSAGKDRTGIATFLIMMALDMNEEDAINE
;
A
#
# COMPACT_ATOMS: atom_id res chain seq x y z
N LYS A 1 -7.90 6.14 -14.53
CA LYS A 1 -7.89 7.58 -14.17
C LYS A 1 -8.52 7.87 -12.81
N ASN A 2 -9.22 6.91 -12.22
CA ASN A 2 -9.96 7.08 -10.96
C ASN A 2 -9.18 6.61 -9.72
N ILE A 3 -7.94 6.17 -9.90
CA ILE A 3 -7.09 5.69 -8.81
C ILE A 3 -5.90 6.64 -8.65
N ASN A 4 -5.76 7.17 -7.45
CA ASN A 4 -4.63 8.02 -7.10
C ASN A 4 -3.31 7.23 -7.15
N ASN A 5 -2.24 7.84 -7.63
CA ASN A 5 -0.89 7.26 -7.66
C ASN A 5 -0.78 5.86 -8.31
N PHE A 6 -1.73 5.48 -9.18
CA PHE A 6 -1.71 4.19 -9.85
C PHE A 6 -0.54 4.07 -10.81
N ARG A 7 0.26 3.02 -10.64
CA ARG A 7 1.34 2.67 -11.56
C ARG A 7 1.78 1.22 -11.47
N ASN A 8 2.44 0.79 -12.53
CA ASN A 8 3.16 -0.48 -12.61
C ASN A 8 4.61 -0.23 -12.18
N VAL A 9 5.07 -0.90 -11.16
CA VAL A 9 6.47 -0.84 -10.71
C VAL A 9 7.31 -1.65 -11.70
N LYS A 10 8.03 -0.97 -12.60
CA LYS A 10 8.75 -1.61 -13.71
C LYS A 10 9.92 -0.78 -14.18
N GLY A 11 10.81 -1.44 -14.92
CA GLY A 11 11.88 -0.76 -15.65
C GLY A 11 13.20 -0.65 -14.88
N TYR A 12 13.16 -0.82 -13.57
CA TYR A 12 14.33 -0.77 -12.72
C TYR A 12 15.26 -1.96 -12.97
N ILE A 13 16.55 -1.72 -12.83
CA ILE A 13 17.63 -2.72 -13.04
C ILE A 13 18.39 -2.83 -11.73
N ASN A 14 18.59 -4.05 -11.25
CA ASN A 14 19.33 -4.30 -10.03
C ASN A 14 20.86 -4.37 -10.27
N LYS A 15 21.62 -4.53 -9.20
CA LYS A 15 23.10 -4.61 -9.25
C LYS A 15 23.63 -5.78 -10.09
N ASP A 16 22.82 -6.83 -10.28
CA ASP A 16 23.14 -7.98 -11.13
C ASP A 16 22.74 -7.77 -12.61
N ASN A 17 22.36 -6.56 -13.03
CA ASN A 17 21.79 -6.26 -14.34
C ASN A 17 20.47 -7.00 -14.67
N LYS A 18 19.73 -7.45 -13.64
CA LYS A 18 18.42 -8.05 -13.82
C LYS A 18 17.35 -6.97 -13.79
N LYS A 19 16.46 -7.00 -14.76
CA LYS A 19 15.38 -6.03 -14.90
C LYS A 19 14.13 -6.48 -14.16
N LEU A 20 13.51 -5.57 -13.41
CA LEU A 20 12.23 -5.81 -12.79
C LEU A 20 11.16 -6.11 -13.85
N LYS A 21 10.53 -7.27 -13.74
CA LYS A 21 9.53 -7.76 -14.70
C LYS A 21 8.30 -6.86 -14.69
N ALA A 22 7.92 -6.39 -15.87
CA ALA A 22 6.71 -5.58 -16.01
C ALA A 22 5.44 -6.40 -15.74
N ASN A 23 4.37 -5.72 -15.36
CA ASN A 23 3.04 -6.28 -15.15
C ASN A 23 2.96 -7.37 -14.07
N MET A 24 3.86 -7.33 -13.09
CA MET A 24 3.81 -8.19 -11.90
C MET A 24 3.39 -7.43 -10.65
N ILE A 25 3.81 -6.17 -10.55
CA ILE A 25 3.66 -5.35 -9.38
C ILE A 25 2.97 -4.06 -9.77
N PHE A 26 1.80 -3.83 -9.20
CA PHE A 26 1.05 -2.59 -9.34
C PHE A 26 0.81 -1.97 -7.97
N ARG A 27 0.85 -0.64 -7.91
CA ARG A 27 0.56 0.09 -6.68
C ARG A 27 -0.33 1.29 -6.94
N GLY A 28 -1.00 1.77 -5.90
CA GLY A 28 -1.84 2.96 -5.99
C GLY A 28 -2.66 3.22 -4.74
N GLY A 29 -3.68 4.04 -4.88
CA GLY A 29 -4.67 4.34 -3.84
C GLY A 29 -5.84 3.36 -3.84
N ALA A 30 -6.83 3.65 -3.00
CA ALA A 30 -8.05 2.87 -2.84
C ALA A 30 -8.83 2.72 -4.16
N LEU A 31 -9.52 1.60 -4.30
CA LEU A 31 -10.27 1.21 -5.49
C LEU A 31 -11.76 1.59 -5.40
N ASN A 32 -12.12 2.46 -4.47
CA ASN A 32 -13.49 2.86 -4.15
C ASN A 32 -14.22 3.64 -5.27
N ARG A 33 -13.52 3.99 -6.35
CA ARG A 33 -14.06 4.75 -7.49
C ARG A 33 -13.94 4.03 -8.83
N LEU A 34 -13.68 2.71 -8.80
CA LEU A 34 -13.60 1.94 -10.03
C LEU A 34 -14.98 1.82 -10.69
N ILE A 35 -14.98 1.99 -12.01
CA ILE A 35 -16.14 1.71 -12.86
C ILE A 35 -16.02 0.33 -13.51
N PRO A 36 -17.09 -0.28 -14.01
CA PRO A 36 -17.08 -1.64 -14.57
C PRO A 36 -16.00 -1.89 -15.63
N ASP A 37 -15.76 -0.92 -16.52
CA ASP A 37 -14.72 -1.03 -17.55
C ASP A 37 -13.31 -1.07 -16.96
N GLU A 38 -13.05 -0.32 -15.89
CA GLU A 38 -11.77 -0.34 -15.20
C GLU A 38 -11.57 -1.66 -14.45
N ILE A 39 -12.62 -2.24 -13.86
CA ILE A 39 -12.58 -3.57 -13.24
C ILE A 39 -12.22 -4.62 -14.29
N ASN A 40 -12.88 -4.60 -15.45
CA ASN A 40 -12.55 -5.48 -16.57
C ASN A 40 -11.10 -5.31 -17.04
N TYR A 41 -10.61 -4.07 -17.07
CA TYR A 41 -9.24 -3.77 -17.45
C TYR A 41 -8.24 -4.37 -16.44
N PHE A 42 -8.51 -4.21 -15.14
CA PHE A 42 -7.72 -4.80 -14.05
C PHE A 42 -7.63 -6.32 -14.18
N GLU A 43 -8.78 -6.98 -14.35
CA GLU A 43 -8.84 -8.44 -14.42
C GLU A 43 -8.24 -9.02 -15.71
N LYS A 44 -8.60 -8.44 -16.87
CA LYS A 44 -8.31 -9.06 -18.17
C LYS A 44 -7.07 -8.53 -18.86
N LYS A 45 -6.75 -7.25 -18.69
CA LYS A 45 -5.60 -6.63 -19.38
C LYS A 45 -4.37 -6.57 -18.48
N LEU A 46 -4.54 -6.16 -17.22
CA LEU A 46 -3.44 -6.12 -16.27
C LEU A 46 -3.21 -7.46 -15.57
N ASN A 47 -4.17 -8.40 -15.70
CA ASN A 47 -4.15 -9.70 -15.04
C ASN A 47 -3.90 -9.59 -13.53
N ILE A 48 -4.51 -8.57 -12.89
CA ILE A 48 -4.42 -8.40 -11.45
C ILE A 48 -5.23 -9.51 -10.80
N ARG A 49 -4.53 -10.37 -10.09
CA ARG A 49 -5.10 -11.55 -9.43
C ARG A 49 -5.27 -11.34 -7.94
N TYR A 50 -4.44 -10.51 -7.36
CA TYR A 50 -4.44 -10.23 -5.94
C TYR A 50 -4.51 -8.73 -5.69
N VAL A 51 -5.37 -8.33 -4.77
CA VAL A 51 -5.41 -6.97 -4.22
C VAL A 51 -5.15 -7.07 -2.72
N LEU A 52 -4.13 -6.37 -2.25
CA LEU A 52 -3.79 -6.29 -0.84
C LEU A 52 -4.00 -4.86 -0.35
N ASP A 53 -4.95 -4.69 0.55
CA ASP A 53 -5.33 -3.41 1.13
C ASP A 53 -4.65 -3.21 2.49
N PHE A 54 -3.82 -2.17 2.57
CA PHE A 54 -3.07 -1.81 3.78
C PHE A 54 -3.82 -0.89 4.73
N ARG A 55 -5.05 -0.53 4.42
CA ARG A 55 -5.87 0.34 5.26
C ARG A 55 -6.32 -0.39 6.54
N ASP A 56 -6.58 0.38 7.58
CA ASP A 56 -7.28 -0.16 8.73
C ASP A 56 -8.77 -0.40 8.43
N GLN A 57 -9.47 -0.96 9.40
CA GLN A 57 -10.87 -1.32 9.23
C GLN A 57 -11.74 -0.09 9.00
N ASN A 58 -11.55 0.98 9.77
CA ASN A 58 -12.38 2.18 9.70
C ASN A 58 -12.18 2.91 8.36
N GLU A 59 -10.93 2.99 7.87
CA GLU A 59 -10.63 3.56 6.55
C GLU A 59 -11.33 2.78 5.42
N ALA A 60 -11.26 1.45 5.48
CA ALA A 60 -11.83 0.58 4.44
C ALA A 60 -13.37 0.55 4.48
N GLU A 61 -13.98 0.60 5.67
CA GLU A 61 -15.44 0.66 5.81
C GLU A 61 -16.01 2.00 5.37
N LYS A 62 -15.29 3.09 5.58
CA LYS A 62 -15.69 4.44 5.15
C LYS A 62 -15.67 4.59 3.63
N ASP A 63 -14.67 4.02 2.98
CA ASP A 63 -14.45 4.09 1.54
C ASP A 63 -14.18 2.68 0.98
N PRO A 64 -15.19 1.80 0.89
CA PRO A 64 -14.99 0.41 0.51
C PRO A 64 -14.51 0.28 -0.94
N ASP A 65 -13.58 -0.62 -1.18
CA ASP A 65 -13.11 -0.91 -2.52
C ASP A 65 -14.15 -1.63 -3.36
N ILE A 66 -14.16 -1.33 -4.65
CA ILE A 66 -14.96 -2.01 -5.65
C ILE A 66 -14.08 -3.05 -6.33
N ILE A 67 -14.32 -4.33 -6.04
CA ILE A 67 -13.47 -5.45 -6.45
C ILE A 67 -14.20 -6.35 -7.44
N GLY A 68 -13.50 -6.73 -8.50
CA GLY A 68 -14.00 -7.69 -9.48
C GLY A 68 -14.01 -9.12 -8.94
N ASN A 69 -14.89 -9.97 -9.50
CA ASN A 69 -15.14 -11.32 -9.01
C ASN A 69 -13.96 -12.30 -9.21
N ARG A 70 -12.97 -11.94 -10.03
CA ARG A 70 -11.78 -12.77 -10.29
C ARG A 70 -10.58 -12.37 -9.47
N ILE A 71 -10.71 -11.34 -8.65
CA ILE A 71 -9.64 -10.77 -7.83
C ILE A 71 -9.76 -11.32 -6.41
N ASN A 72 -8.66 -11.86 -5.91
CA ASN A 72 -8.54 -12.25 -4.51
C ASN A 72 -8.16 -10.99 -3.70
N TYR A 73 -9.13 -10.46 -2.99
CA TYR A 73 -8.95 -9.30 -2.12
C TYR A 73 -8.68 -9.74 -0.68
N GLU A 74 -7.68 -9.12 -0.08
CA GLU A 74 -7.38 -9.30 1.34
C GLU A 74 -6.97 -7.96 1.94
N ARG A 75 -7.54 -7.62 3.10
CA ARG A 75 -7.18 -6.43 3.87
C ARG A 75 -6.36 -6.84 5.09
N ILE A 76 -5.16 -6.28 5.18
CA ILE A 76 -4.29 -6.40 6.36
C ILE A 76 -3.70 -5.03 6.61
N SER A 77 -4.05 -4.41 7.73
CA SER A 77 -3.51 -3.10 8.09
C SER A 77 -1.99 -3.13 8.17
N ALA A 78 -1.34 -2.24 7.41
CA ALA A 78 0.10 -2.03 7.53
C ALA A 78 0.46 -1.06 8.68
N LEU A 79 -0.49 -0.26 9.15
CA LEU A 79 -0.30 0.60 10.30
C LEU A 79 -0.56 -0.22 11.57
N GLN A 80 0.51 -0.65 12.21
CA GLN A 80 0.45 -1.38 13.47
C GLN A 80 0.59 -0.38 14.61
N LEU A 81 -0.53 0.18 15.03
CA LEU A 81 -0.57 1.02 16.21
C LEU A 81 -0.53 0.10 17.44
N GLN A 82 0.58 0.12 18.16
CA GLN A 82 0.77 -0.70 19.37
C GLN A 82 -0.05 -0.19 20.55
N ASP A 83 -0.44 1.08 20.52
CA ASP A 83 -1.20 1.71 21.59
C ASP A 83 -2.70 1.55 21.34
N GLU A 84 -3.37 0.79 22.20
CA GLU A 84 -4.82 0.54 22.13
C GLU A 84 -5.66 1.83 22.14
N ARG A 85 -5.14 2.93 22.71
CA ARG A 85 -5.80 4.25 22.71
C ARG A 85 -6.00 4.82 21.31
N PHE A 86 -5.23 4.35 20.33
CA PHE A 86 -5.30 4.80 18.94
C PHE A 86 -5.88 3.74 17.98
N GLN A 87 -6.34 2.60 18.50
CA GLN A 87 -7.11 1.65 17.71
C GLN A 87 -8.42 2.30 17.27
N GLY A 88 -8.59 2.45 15.94
CA GLY A 88 -9.75 3.13 15.38
C GLY A 88 -9.68 4.66 15.40
N PHE A 89 -8.53 5.24 15.73
CA PHE A 89 -8.32 6.68 15.76
C PHE A 89 -8.23 7.25 14.33
N ASP A 90 -9.21 8.06 13.96
CA ASP A 90 -9.21 8.77 12.67
C ASP A 90 -8.31 10.02 12.76
N PHE A 91 -7.04 9.86 12.40
CA PHE A 91 -6.07 10.95 12.42
C PHE A 91 -6.51 12.15 11.58
N GLY A 92 -7.16 11.93 10.44
CA GLY A 92 -7.64 13.02 9.59
C GLY A 92 -8.72 13.84 10.29
N LYS A 93 -9.62 13.17 11.01
CA LYS A 93 -10.69 13.80 11.78
C LYS A 93 -10.14 14.52 13.02
N GLU A 94 -9.16 13.92 13.69
CA GLU A 94 -8.54 14.55 14.86
C GLU A 94 -7.69 15.77 14.48
N LEU A 95 -6.90 15.70 13.41
CA LEU A 95 -6.13 16.83 12.89
C LEU A 95 -7.02 17.98 12.37
N SER A 96 -8.29 17.71 12.06
CA SER A 96 -9.25 18.76 11.70
C SER A 96 -9.83 19.54 12.89
N LYS A 97 -9.56 19.10 14.12
CA LYS A 97 -9.93 19.81 15.35
C LYS A 97 -8.91 20.90 15.66
N ASN A 98 -9.34 21.91 16.45
CA ASN A 98 -8.43 22.90 17.01
C ASN A 98 -7.57 22.26 18.10
N LEU A 99 -6.45 21.66 17.70
CA LEU A 99 -5.49 21.03 18.60
C LEU A 99 -4.51 22.08 19.14
N SER A 100 -4.08 21.94 20.38
CA SER A 100 -2.96 22.68 20.91
C SER A 100 -1.66 22.21 20.26
N LEU A 101 -0.62 23.08 20.26
CA LEU A 101 0.71 22.72 19.73
C LEU A 101 1.24 21.44 20.37
N THR A 102 1.08 21.26 21.67
CA THR A 102 1.51 20.04 22.40
C THR A 102 0.79 18.78 21.90
N GLN A 103 -0.50 18.88 21.58
CA GLN A 103 -1.25 17.75 21.00
C GLN A 103 -0.81 17.42 19.59
N ILE A 104 -0.52 18.45 18.78
CA ILE A 104 0.03 18.28 17.42
C ILE A 104 1.39 17.59 17.47
N ASP A 105 2.29 18.04 18.33
CA ASP A 105 3.62 17.46 18.52
C ASP A 105 3.53 15.99 18.95
N TYR A 106 2.68 15.70 19.92
CA TYR A 106 2.46 14.32 20.39
C TYR A 106 1.94 13.40 19.29
N LEU A 107 0.91 13.83 18.55
CA LEU A 107 0.35 13.05 17.43
C LEU A 107 1.36 12.87 16.29
N SER A 108 2.13 13.92 15.99
CA SER A 108 3.18 13.87 14.96
C SER A 108 4.27 12.88 15.33
N GLN A 109 4.75 12.92 16.57
CA GLN A 109 5.75 11.97 17.06
C GLN A 109 5.24 10.53 17.04
N TYR A 110 4.00 10.31 17.46
CA TYR A 110 3.38 9.00 17.42
C TYR A 110 3.25 8.42 16.01
N LEU A 111 2.84 9.26 15.04
CA LEU A 111 2.82 8.87 13.62
C LEU A 111 4.21 8.54 13.11
N LEU A 112 5.20 9.37 13.41
CA LEU A 112 6.60 9.14 13.01
C LEU A 112 7.12 7.80 13.53
N ASP A 113 6.85 7.48 14.78
CA ASP A 113 7.26 6.22 15.39
C ASP A 113 6.51 5.03 14.75
N GLY A 114 5.23 5.20 14.43
CA GLY A 114 4.46 4.21 13.65
C GLY A 114 5.08 3.95 12.27
N TYR A 115 5.50 4.98 11.56
CA TYR A 115 6.16 4.84 10.26
C TYR A 115 7.57 4.23 10.37
N LYS A 116 8.36 4.62 11.37
CA LYS A 116 9.70 4.03 11.60
C LYS A 116 9.65 2.54 11.90
N ASN A 117 8.62 2.11 12.64
CA ASN A 117 8.45 0.71 13.03
C ASN A 117 7.70 -0.13 11.99
N MET A 118 7.01 0.50 11.05
CA MET A 118 6.18 -0.17 10.04
C MET A 118 6.92 -1.24 9.22
N PRO A 119 8.20 -1.07 8.82
CA PRO A 119 8.92 -2.09 8.07
C PRO A 119 9.14 -3.41 8.81
N PHE A 120 9.05 -3.41 10.16
CA PHE A 120 9.45 -4.54 10.98
C PHE A 120 8.26 -5.34 11.50
N ASN A 121 8.35 -6.68 11.45
CA ASN A 121 7.33 -7.61 11.95
C ASN A 121 5.91 -7.31 11.43
N ASN A 122 5.79 -6.88 10.19
CA ASN A 122 4.55 -6.39 9.61
C ASN A 122 3.85 -7.49 8.80
N LYS A 123 2.73 -7.97 9.32
CA LYS A 123 1.93 -9.03 8.68
C LYS A 123 1.44 -8.68 7.27
N ALA A 124 1.18 -7.39 6.99
CA ALA A 124 0.75 -6.94 5.67
C ALA A 124 1.89 -7.09 4.65
N PHE A 125 3.10 -6.71 5.04
CA PHE A 125 4.27 -6.85 4.17
C PHE A 125 4.71 -8.32 4.03
N ASP A 126 4.64 -9.12 5.10
CA ASP A 126 4.85 -10.57 5.01
C ASP A 126 3.90 -11.22 4.01
N LYS A 127 2.63 -10.83 4.03
CA LYS A 127 1.64 -11.33 3.07
C LYS A 127 1.97 -10.88 1.66
N LEU A 128 2.35 -9.61 1.45
CA LEU A 128 2.76 -9.09 0.15
C LEU A 128 3.91 -9.91 -0.44
N PHE A 129 4.98 -10.13 0.34
CA PHE A 129 6.12 -10.93 -0.11
C PHE A 129 5.72 -12.38 -0.45
N LYS A 130 4.86 -13.00 0.35
CA LYS A 130 4.33 -14.33 0.06
C LYS A 130 3.55 -14.38 -1.26
N LEU A 131 2.74 -13.37 -1.56
CA LEU A 131 2.03 -13.29 -2.84
C LEU A 131 2.99 -13.10 -4.02
N LEU A 132 4.01 -12.26 -3.88
CA LEU A 132 5.02 -12.06 -4.92
C LEU A 132 5.84 -13.32 -5.18
N LEU A 133 6.24 -14.04 -4.12
CA LEU A 133 6.97 -15.31 -4.23
C LEU A 133 6.14 -16.42 -4.88
N LYS A 134 4.82 -16.40 -4.71
CA LYS A 134 3.92 -17.35 -5.37
C LYS A 134 3.96 -17.23 -6.89
N ASN A 135 4.17 -16.02 -7.40
CA ASN A 135 4.40 -15.71 -8.83
C ASN A 135 3.35 -16.31 -9.78
N ASP A 136 2.08 -16.36 -9.36
CA ASP A 136 0.97 -16.94 -10.13
C ASP A 136 -0.03 -15.90 -10.65
N GLY A 137 0.32 -14.62 -10.58
CA GLY A 137 -0.45 -13.49 -11.09
C GLY A 137 0.08 -12.16 -10.60
N SER A 138 -0.46 -11.09 -11.17
CA SER A 138 -0.07 -9.74 -10.77
C SER A 138 -0.69 -9.38 -9.42
N VAL A 139 0.06 -8.62 -8.62
CA VAL A 139 -0.36 -8.12 -7.32
C VAL A 139 -0.56 -6.61 -7.42
N TYR A 140 -1.72 -6.14 -7.00
CA TYR A 140 -1.97 -4.73 -6.70
C TYR A 140 -2.00 -4.55 -5.18
N TYR A 141 -1.23 -3.62 -4.67
CA TYR A 141 -1.30 -3.26 -3.26
C TYR A 141 -1.48 -1.75 -3.09
N HIS A 142 -2.20 -1.38 -2.05
CA HIS A 142 -2.57 0.01 -1.84
C HIS A 142 -2.82 0.36 -0.36
N CYS A 143 -2.89 1.66 -0.12
CA CYS A 143 -3.50 2.26 1.07
C CYS A 143 -4.57 3.27 0.62
N SER A 144 -4.91 4.26 1.41
CA SER A 144 -5.91 5.26 1.01
C SER A 144 -5.45 6.09 -0.19
N ALA A 145 -4.29 6.75 -0.10
CA ALA A 145 -3.74 7.59 -1.17
C ALA A 145 -2.74 6.87 -2.09
N GLY A 146 -2.27 5.67 -1.74
CA GLY A 146 -1.22 4.97 -2.48
C GLY A 146 0.16 5.60 -2.35
N LYS A 147 0.41 6.34 -1.28
CA LYS A 147 1.63 7.11 -1.07
C LYS A 147 2.50 6.49 0.02
N ASP A 148 2.18 6.67 1.29
CA ASP A 148 3.08 6.39 2.41
C ASP A 148 3.24 4.89 2.69
N ARG A 149 2.23 4.19 3.22
CA ARG A 149 2.25 2.74 3.49
C ARG A 149 2.62 1.93 2.25
N THR A 150 2.07 2.33 1.11
CA THR A 150 2.34 1.76 -0.20
C THR A 150 3.78 2.04 -0.65
N GLY A 151 4.31 3.23 -0.39
CA GLY A 151 5.70 3.60 -0.66
C GLY A 151 6.69 2.76 0.12
N ILE A 152 6.47 2.59 1.43
CA ILE A 152 7.31 1.74 2.28
C ILE A 152 7.34 0.30 1.75
N ALA A 153 6.17 -0.26 1.40
CA ALA A 153 6.10 -1.61 0.82
C ALA A 153 6.92 -1.72 -0.48
N THR A 154 6.82 -0.71 -1.36
CA THR A 154 7.59 -0.67 -2.61
C THR A 154 9.08 -0.58 -2.34
N PHE A 155 9.48 0.30 -1.43
CA PHE A 155 10.88 0.44 -1.01
C PHE A 155 11.44 -0.91 -0.53
N LEU A 156 10.72 -1.62 0.34
CA LEU A 156 11.13 -2.93 0.84
C LEU A 156 11.27 -3.97 -0.29
N ILE A 157 10.34 -3.99 -1.26
CA ILE A 157 10.43 -4.86 -2.44
C ILE A 157 11.69 -4.55 -3.23
N MET A 158 11.95 -3.28 -3.51
CA MET A 158 13.09 -2.86 -4.32
C MET A 158 14.41 -3.17 -3.62
N MET A 159 14.49 -2.97 -2.31
CA MET A 159 15.67 -3.37 -1.52
C MET A 159 15.88 -4.89 -1.51
N ALA A 160 14.81 -5.67 -1.35
CA ALA A 160 14.88 -7.13 -1.41
C ALA A 160 15.32 -7.68 -2.78
N LEU A 161 15.11 -6.90 -3.84
CA LEU A 161 15.55 -7.21 -5.21
C LEU A 161 16.93 -6.63 -5.55
N ASP A 162 17.61 -6.04 -4.58
CA ASP A 162 18.94 -5.40 -4.72
C ASP A 162 18.96 -4.28 -5.78
N MET A 163 17.86 -3.51 -5.83
CA MET A 163 17.75 -2.31 -6.66
C MET A 163 18.55 -1.15 -6.05
N ASN A 164 18.78 -0.11 -6.85
CA ASN A 164 19.41 1.11 -6.34
C ASN A 164 18.51 1.80 -5.31
N GLU A 165 19.08 2.24 -4.19
CA GLU A 165 18.34 2.88 -3.10
C GLU A 165 17.70 4.21 -3.54
N GLU A 166 18.39 4.99 -4.36
CA GLU A 166 17.85 6.24 -4.89
C GLU A 166 16.61 6.00 -5.76
N ASP A 167 16.64 4.96 -6.62
CA ASP A 167 15.48 4.54 -7.40
C ASP A 167 14.31 4.12 -6.49
N ALA A 168 14.61 3.40 -5.41
CA ALA A 168 13.60 2.93 -4.46
C ALA A 168 12.96 4.08 -3.65
N ILE A 169 13.72 5.13 -3.34
CA ILE A 169 13.23 6.34 -2.66
C ILE A 169 12.36 7.18 -3.60
N ASN A 170 12.72 7.25 -4.87
CA ASN A 170 12.03 8.06 -5.87
C ASN A 170 10.75 7.41 -6.42
N GLU A 171 10.61 6.07 -6.30
CA GLU A 171 9.41 5.35 -6.71
C GLU A 171 8.27 5.55 -5.72
#